data_1a6cd2dc23bb65e4aec4b1746019d99a
#
_entry.id   1a6cd2dc23bb65e4aec4b1746019d99a
#
_cell.length_a   1.000
_cell.length_b   1.000
_cell.length_c   1.000
_cell.angle_alpha   90.00
_cell.angle_beta   90.00
_cell.angle_gamma   90.00
#
_symmetry.space_group_name_H-M   'P 1'
#
loop_
_entity.id
_entity.type
_entity.pdbx_description
1 polymer ?
#
loop_
_entity_poly.entity_id
_entity_poly.type
_entity_poly.pdbx_seq_one_letter_code
_entity_poly.pdbx_strand_id
1 'polypeptide(L)'
;YASYNLPLLKLTGSIKGISKENKVKLAYTYGELTGNCTLKWQGASSLAYDKKNFTITFDEKRTIVEKWGAQKKYCLKANYIDFSHCRNIVAAKLWGQAVRTRPKRNEKLYGLPNGGAIDGFPIMVAINDEYQGIYTLNIPKDKWMFGMTDGAKECILTAETHAKGTQFAEEAKVDKTDFEMEYVPDES
;
A
#
# COMPACT_ATOMS: atom_id res chain seq x y z
N TYR A 1 16.04 26.78 -11.43
CA TYR A 1 15.72 25.45 -10.87
C TYR A 1 14.28 25.47 -10.39
N ALA A 2 13.39 24.71 -10.99
CA ALA A 2 12.06 24.50 -10.44
C ALA A 2 12.21 23.66 -9.16
N SER A 3 11.89 24.22 -7.99
CA SER A 3 11.86 23.44 -6.75
C SER A 3 10.59 22.58 -6.76
N TYR A 4 10.72 21.33 -7.08
CA TYR A 4 9.63 20.37 -6.89
C TYR A 4 9.55 20.03 -5.38
N ASN A 5 8.68 20.73 -4.67
CA ASN A 5 8.44 20.43 -3.27
C ASN A 5 7.56 19.17 -3.18
N LEU A 6 8.16 18.04 -2.82
CA LEU A 6 7.39 16.86 -2.47
C LEU A 6 6.57 17.13 -1.19
N PRO A 7 5.34 16.61 -1.09
CA PRO A 7 4.57 16.70 0.14
C PRO A 7 5.35 16.13 1.33
N LEU A 8 5.27 16.77 2.49
CA LEU A 8 5.93 16.36 3.71
C LEU A 8 4.92 15.80 4.71
N LEU A 9 5.14 14.56 5.14
CA LEU A 9 4.47 13.95 6.28
C LEU A 9 5.38 14.08 7.50
N LYS A 10 4.93 14.82 8.51
CA LYS A 10 5.57 14.91 9.81
C LYS A 10 4.86 14.00 10.80
N LEU A 11 5.63 13.22 11.55
CA LEU A 11 5.15 12.33 12.62
C LEU A 11 5.84 12.73 13.93
N THR A 12 5.07 12.86 15.00
CA THR A 12 5.60 13.28 16.31
C THR A 12 5.15 12.33 17.40
N GLY A 13 6.10 11.82 18.19
CA GLY A 13 5.83 10.93 19.32
C GLY A 13 6.89 9.85 19.46
N SER A 14 6.69 8.96 20.44
CA SER A 14 7.65 7.90 20.71
C SER A 14 7.52 6.75 19.71
N ILE A 15 8.62 6.40 19.06
CA ILE A 15 8.73 5.22 18.19
C ILE A 15 9.33 4.00 18.92
N LYS A 16 9.52 4.10 20.26
CA LYS A 16 10.10 3.01 21.07
C LYS A 16 9.22 1.77 21.01
N GLY A 17 9.82 0.65 20.68
CA GLY A 17 9.14 -0.65 20.61
C GLY A 17 8.31 -0.88 19.34
N ILE A 18 8.43 -0.01 18.32
CA ILE A 18 7.79 -0.25 17.04
C ILE A 18 8.33 -1.53 16.39
N SER A 19 7.44 -2.38 15.91
CA SER A 19 7.78 -3.59 15.15
C SER A 19 6.72 -3.90 14.10
N LYS A 20 6.79 -5.07 13.49
CA LYS A 20 5.74 -5.58 12.59
C LYS A 20 4.45 -5.91 13.37
N GLU A 21 4.58 -6.38 14.60
CA GLU A 21 3.49 -6.77 15.50
C GLU A 21 3.01 -5.58 16.34
N ASN A 22 3.96 -4.74 16.81
CA ASN A 22 3.68 -3.64 17.71
C ASN A 22 3.55 -2.32 16.96
N LYS A 23 2.39 -1.69 17.06
CA LYS A 23 2.12 -0.35 16.54
C LYS A 23 2.35 0.70 17.62
N VAL A 24 2.86 1.87 17.22
CA VAL A 24 3.00 3.04 18.08
C VAL A 24 2.00 4.11 17.69
N LYS A 25 1.58 4.94 18.65
CA LYS A 25 0.69 6.09 18.42
C LYS A 25 1.53 7.35 18.23
N LEU A 26 1.24 8.12 17.18
CA LEU A 26 1.92 9.35 16.83
C LEU A 26 0.90 10.43 16.46
N ALA A 27 1.25 11.69 16.69
CA ALA A 27 0.59 12.79 16.02
C ALA A 27 1.14 12.93 14.59
N TYR A 28 0.33 13.41 13.65
CA TYR A 28 0.78 13.67 12.29
C TYR A 28 0.36 15.06 11.79
N THR A 29 1.14 15.57 10.85
CA THR A 29 0.81 16.72 10.01
C THR A 29 1.14 16.39 8.56
N TYR A 30 0.18 16.60 7.65
CA TYR A 30 0.35 16.42 6.21
C TYR A 30 -0.40 17.53 5.47
N GLY A 31 0.34 18.53 5.01
CA GLY A 31 -0.29 19.78 4.54
C GLY A 31 -1.14 20.40 5.65
N GLU A 32 -2.42 20.62 5.37
CA GLU A 32 -3.39 21.16 6.36
C GLU A 32 -4.03 20.06 7.23
N LEU A 33 -3.81 18.78 6.90
CA LEU A 33 -4.35 17.66 7.66
C LEU A 33 -3.51 17.42 8.91
N THR A 34 -4.17 17.37 10.06
CA THR A 34 -3.55 17.05 11.35
C THR A 34 -4.41 16.05 12.11
N GLY A 35 -3.81 15.34 13.07
CA GLY A 35 -4.53 14.38 13.92
C GLY A 35 -3.59 13.35 14.51
N ASN A 36 -4.15 12.21 14.91
CA ASN A 36 -3.39 11.08 15.41
C ASN A 36 -3.39 9.92 14.42
N CYS A 37 -2.36 9.12 14.50
CA CYS A 37 -2.23 7.91 13.70
C CYS A 37 -1.53 6.81 14.49
N THR A 38 -1.56 5.61 13.95
CA THR A 38 -0.68 4.52 14.39
C THR A 38 0.29 4.19 13.28
N LEU A 39 1.51 3.85 13.64
CA LEU A 39 2.58 3.44 12.74
C LEU A 39 3.09 2.06 13.15
N LYS A 40 3.34 1.17 12.20
CA LYS A 40 4.03 -0.12 12.42
C LYS A 40 4.90 -0.46 11.23
N TRP A 41 5.92 -1.29 11.46
CA TRP A 41 6.73 -1.81 10.36
C TRP A 41 5.91 -2.69 9.43
N GLN A 42 6.30 -2.70 8.15
CA GLN A 42 5.71 -3.54 7.12
C GLN A 42 6.80 -4.25 6.32
N GLY A 43 6.54 -5.48 5.94
CA GLY A 43 7.38 -6.27 5.07
C GLY A 43 7.71 -7.65 5.62
N ALA A 44 8.49 -8.40 4.84
CA ALA A 44 9.10 -9.66 5.21
C ALA A 44 10.62 -9.50 5.08
N SER A 45 11.24 -9.85 3.95
CA SER A 45 12.66 -9.67 3.68
C SER A 45 13.13 -8.21 3.78
N SER A 46 12.26 -7.25 3.44
CA SER A 46 12.59 -5.81 3.55
C SER A 46 12.79 -5.32 4.98
N LEU A 47 12.43 -6.10 5.99
CA LEU A 47 12.73 -5.77 7.39
C LEU A 47 14.22 -5.91 7.73
N ALA A 48 15.02 -6.57 6.89
CA ALA A 48 16.46 -6.65 7.03
C ALA A 48 17.18 -5.33 6.68
N TYR A 49 16.53 -4.44 5.91
CA TYR A 49 17.13 -3.16 5.52
C TYR A 49 17.04 -2.12 6.66
N ASP A 50 17.98 -1.18 6.70
CA ASP A 50 18.01 -0.12 7.72
C ASP A 50 16.77 0.77 7.64
N LYS A 51 16.39 1.20 6.44
CA LYS A 51 15.20 2.00 6.21
C LYS A 51 13.97 1.11 6.07
N LYS A 52 13.07 1.19 7.05
CA LYS A 52 11.88 0.32 7.14
C LYS A 52 10.72 0.86 6.31
N ASN A 53 9.92 -0.06 5.77
CA ASN A 53 8.58 0.29 5.30
C ASN A 53 7.63 0.38 6.49
N PHE A 54 6.58 1.21 6.35
CA PHE A 54 5.56 1.35 7.39
C PHE A 54 4.15 1.17 6.83
N THR A 55 3.25 0.70 7.71
CA THR A 55 1.82 0.91 7.58
C THR A 55 1.45 2.05 8.52
N ILE A 56 0.82 3.10 7.98
CA ILE A 56 0.21 4.20 8.73
C ILE A 56 -1.30 4.03 8.74
N THR A 57 -1.92 4.20 9.90
CA THR A 57 -3.38 4.19 10.04
C THR A 57 -3.81 5.44 10.79
N PHE A 58 -4.50 6.33 10.11
CA PHE A 58 -5.06 7.54 10.70
C PHE A 58 -6.22 7.21 11.64
N ASP A 59 -6.44 8.02 12.64
CA ASP A 59 -7.56 7.90 13.60
C ASP A 59 -8.92 8.08 12.92
N GLU A 60 -8.97 8.91 11.87
CA GLU A 60 -10.14 9.14 11.04
C GLU A 60 -9.84 8.89 9.56
N LYS A 61 -10.89 8.71 8.76
CA LYS A 61 -10.73 8.65 7.31
C LYS A 61 -10.25 9.99 6.77
N ARG A 62 -9.23 9.97 5.91
CA ARG A 62 -8.65 11.15 5.25
C ARG A 62 -8.63 10.97 3.75
N THR A 63 -8.98 12.01 3.02
CA THR A 63 -8.84 12.07 1.57
C THR A 63 -7.46 12.64 1.25
N ILE A 64 -6.51 11.77 0.95
CA ILE A 64 -5.16 12.17 0.53
C ILE A 64 -5.15 12.47 -0.98
N VAL A 65 -5.84 11.65 -1.75
CA VAL A 65 -6.04 11.83 -3.19
C VAL A 65 -7.51 11.63 -3.49
N GLU A 66 -8.13 12.57 -4.19
CA GLU A 66 -9.57 12.58 -4.44
C GLU A 66 -10.09 11.28 -5.03
N LYS A 67 -9.42 10.77 -6.06
CA LYS A 67 -9.80 9.51 -6.71
C LYS A 67 -9.71 8.26 -5.82
N TRP A 68 -9.01 8.34 -4.69
CA TRP A 68 -8.92 7.24 -3.75
C TRP A 68 -10.05 7.27 -2.70
N GLY A 69 -10.74 8.42 -2.59
CA GLY A 69 -11.72 8.63 -1.54
C GLY A 69 -11.10 8.70 -0.15
N ALA A 70 -11.96 8.74 0.87
CA ALA A 70 -11.53 8.87 2.26
C ALA A 70 -11.19 7.50 2.86
N GLN A 71 -9.95 7.31 3.28
CA GLN A 71 -9.43 6.06 3.86
C GLN A 71 -8.62 6.33 5.11
N LYS A 72 -8.50 5.29 5.96
CA LYS A 72 -7.68 5.36 7.19
C LYS A 72 -6.26 4.83 6.98
N LYS A 73 -6.08 3.81 6.17
CA LYS A 73 -4.86 3.00 6.11
C LYS A 73 -4.11 3.25 4.81
N TYR A 74 -2.81 3.49 4.92
CA TYR A 74 -1.90 3.67 3.80
C TYR A 74 -0.56 2.97 4.09
N CYS A 75 0.24 2.78 3.03
CA CYS A 75 1.59 2.24 3.13
C CYS A 75 2.63 3.33 2.84
N LEU A 76 3.70 3.34 3.61
CA LEU A 76 4.90 4.14 3.35
C LEU A 76 6.00 3.17 2.93
N LYS A 77 6.32 3.14 1.63
CA LYS A 77 7.34 2.26 1.06
C LYS A 77 8.68 2.97 0.97
N ALA A 78 9.67 2.44 1.67
CA ALA A 78 11.01 3.01 1.73
C ALA A 78 11.77 2.92 0.42
N ASN A 79 11.46 1.92 -0.43
CA ASN A 79 12.18 1.63 -1.69
C ASN A 79 13.71 1.60 -1.50
N TYR A 80 14.20 0.99 -0.42
CA TYR A 80 15.58 1.09 0.06
C TYR A 80 16.61 0.72 -1.02
N ILE A 81 16.34 -0.32 -1.81
CA ILE A 81 17.23 -0.79 -2.89
C ILE A 81 17.00 -0.08 -4.23
N ASP A 82 15.99 0.77 -4.33
CA ASP A 82 15.69 1.55 -5.53
C ASP A 82 16.04 3.02 -5.32
N PHE A 83 17.25 3.42 -5.70
CA PHE A 83 17.73 4.79 -5.56
C PHE A 83 16.88 5.83 -6.32
N SER A 84 16.14 5.40 -7.35
CA SER A 84 15.21 6.29 -8.06
C SER A 84 13.89 6.50 -7.31
N HIS A 85 13.56 5.65 -6.34
CA HIS A 85 12.29 5.61 -5.60
C HIS A 85 11.03 5.52 -6.47
N CYS A 86 11.15 5.22 -7.76
CA CYS A 86 10.02 5.30 -8.68
C CYS A 86 9.69 4.00 -9.42
N ARG A 87 10.57 3.00 -9.47
CA ARG A 87 10.38 1.78 -10.27
C ARG A 87 9.06 1.08 -9.99
N ASN A 88 8.74 0.84 -8.72
CA ASN A 88 7.50 0.15 -8.33
C ASN A 88 6.25 0.92 -8.76
N ILE A 89 6.24 2.24 -8.56
CA ILE A 89 5.09 3.08 -8.89
C ILE A 89 4.94 3.25 -10.39
N VAL A 90 6.04 3.42 -11.12
CA VAL A 90 6.01 3.51 -12.59
C VAL A 90 5.49 2.20 -13.19
N ALA A 91 6.02 1.05 -12.74
CA ALA A 91 5.57 -0.26 -13.19
C ALA A 91 4.07 -0.48 -12.89
N ALA A 92 3.63 -0.13 -11.68
CA ALA A 92 2.21 -0.25 -11.30
C ALA A 92 1.30 0.67 -12.13
N LYS A 93 1.73 1.90 -12.44
CA LYS A 93 0.96 2.81 -13.30
C LYS A 93 0.89 2.32 -14.74
N LEU A 94 1.99 1.81 -15.28
CA LEU A 94 2.01 1.19 -16.62
C LEU A 94 1.08 -0.03 -16.68
N TRP A 95 1.09 -0.87 -15.65
CA TRP A 95 0.17 -2.00 -15.55
C TRP A 95 -1.29 -1.54 -15.51
N GLY A 96 -1.63 -0.56 -14.68
CA GLY A 96 -2.98 0.00 -14.61
C GLY A 96 -3.46 0.59 -15.94
N GLN A 97 -2.56 1.21 -16.71
CA GLN A 97 -2.87 1.67 -18.07
C GLN A 97 -3.10 0.48 -19.02
N ALA A 98 -2.22 -0.52 -19.00
CA ALA A 98 -2.34 -1.71 -19.83
C ALA A 98 -3.64 -2.49 -19.56
N VAL A 99 -4.08 -2.59 -18.30
CA VAL A 99 -5.35 -3.22 -17.94
C VAL A 99 -6.53 -2.51 -18.60
N ARG A 100 -6.50 -1.18 -18.69
CA ARG A 100 -7.57 -0.38 -19.32
C ARG A 100 -7.66 -0.54 -20.84
N THR A 101 -6.62 -1.01 -21.51
CA THR A 101 -6.63 -1.26 -22.96
C THR A 101 -7.23 -2.64 -23.29
N ARG A 102 -7.42 -3.52 -22.31
CA ARG A 102 -8.00 -4.85 -22.53
C ARG A 102 -9.50 -4.78 -22.74
N PRO A 103 -10.11 -5.76 -23.43
CA PRO A 103 -11.56 -5.86 -23.51
C PRO A 103 -12.20 -5.88 -22.12
N LYS A 104 -13.24 -5.11 -21.92
CA LYS A 104 -13.97 -4.99 -20.64
C LYS A 104 -14.63 -6.32 -20.29
N ARG A 105 -13.97 -7.15 -19.51
CA ARG A 105 -14.55 -8.36 -18.94
C ARG A 105 -15.18 -8.13 -17.55
N ASN A 106 -14.74 -7.05 -16.88
CA ASN A 106 -15.26 -6.68 -15.57
C ASN A 106 -15.23 -5.15 -15.44
N GLU A 107 -16.40 -4.53 -15.55
CA GLU A 107 -16.55 -3.07 -15.51
C GLU A 107 -16.12 -2.49 -14.15
N LYS A 108 -16.33 -3.24 -13.05
CA LYS A 108 -15.92 -2.84 -11.71
C LYS A 108 -14.42 -2.51 -11.64
N LEU A 109 -13.57 -3.31 -12.28
CA LEU A 109 -12.12 -3.09 -12.26
C LEU A 109 -11.68 -1.79 -12.96
N TYR A 110 -12.45 -1.29 -13.93
CA TYR A 110 -12.11 -0.04 -14.65
C TYR A 110 -12.37 1.20 -13.80
N GLY A 111 -13.30 1.13 -12.87
CA GLY A 111 -13.61 2.21 -11.93
C GLY A 111 -12.65 2.30 -10.74
N LEU A 112 -11.77 1.31 -10.56
CA LEU A 112 -10.86 1.26 -9.40
C LEU A 112 -9.68 2.22 -9.55
N PRO A 113 -9.11 2.67 -8.43
CA PRO A 113 -7.82 3.34 -8.44
C PRO A 113 -6.79 2.50 -9.20
N ASN A 114 -6.18 3.06 -10.23
CA ASN A 114 -5.17 2.40 -11.05
C ASN A 114 -5.54 0.97 -11.55
N GLY A 115 -6.83 0.70 -11.83
CA GLY A 115 -7.29 -0.58 -12.39
C GLY A 115 -7.03 -1.79 -11.49
N GLY A 116 -7.12 -1.62 -10.17
CA GLY A 116 -6.87 -2.67 -9.18
C GLY A 116 -5.37 -2.95 -8.93
N ALA A 117 -4.47 -2.11 -9.45
CA ALA A 117 -3.05 -2.15 -9.13
C ALA A 117 -2.70 -1.14 -8.03
N ILE A 118 -1.52 -1.27 -7.45
CA ILE A 118 -0.98 -0.30 -6.49
C ILE A 118 -0.96 1.09 -7.14
N ASP A 119 -1.43 2.09 -6.41
CA ASP A 119 -1.30 3.50 -6.76
C ASP A 119 -0.65 4.28 -5.63
N GLY A 120 0.12 5.30 -5.97
CA GLY A 120 0.87 6.08 -4.99
C GLY A 120 1.71 7.16 -5.65
N PHE A 121 2.42 7.90 -4.80
CA PHE A 121 3.34 8.97 -5.21
C PHE A 121 4.42 9.18 -4.14
N PRO A 122 5.57 9.78 -4.51
CA PRO A 122 6.64 10.04 -3.56
C PRO A 122 6.26 11.18 -2.61
N ILE A 123 6.63 11.03 -1.34
CA ILE A 123 6.52 12.04 -0.30
C ILE A 123 7.81 12.08 0.53
N MET A 124 8.05 13.17 1.22
CA MET A 124 9.03 13.26 2.28
C MET A 124 8.43 12.83 3.61
N VAL A 125 9.22 12.19 4.46
CA VAL A 125 8.81 11.80 5.81
C VAL A 125 9.80 12.33 6.83
N ALA A 126 9.31 12.91 7.91
CA ALA A 126 10.08 13.28 9.09
C ALA A 126 9.43 12.69 10.35
N ILE A 127 10.24 12.21 11.28
CA ILE A 127 9.80 11.68 12.59
C ILE A 127 10.54 12.47 13.67
N ASN A 128 9.80 13.15 14.54
CA ASN A 128 10.35 14.03 15.57
C ASN A 128 11.35 15.07 15.00
N ASP A 129 10.94 15.68 13.87
CA ASP A 129 11.75 16.65 13.09
C ASP A 129 13.01 16.07 12.44
N GLU A 130 13.31 14.79 12.63
CA GLU A 130 14.40 14.09 11.94
C GLU A 130 13.92 13.57 10.58
N TYR A 131 14.61 13.99 9.51
CA TYR A 131 14.28 13.60 8.14
C TYR A 131 14.60 12.13 7.87
N GLN A 132 13.58 11.36 7.51
CA GLN A 132 13.68 9.92 7.22
C GLN A 132 13.86 9.61 5.73
N GLY A 133 13.88 10.63 4.88
CA GLY A 133 14.04 10.48 3.44
C GLY A 133 12.71 10.43 2.67
N ILE A 134 12.81 10.01 1.41
CA ILE A 134 11.67 9.89 0.49
C ILE A 134 11.02 8.51 0.66
N TYR A 135 9.70 8.49 0.75
CA TYR A 135 8.87 7.29 0.75
C TYR A 135 7.86 7.36 -0.37
N THR A 136 7.37 6.23 -0.83
CA THR A 136 6.14 6.21 -1.62
C THR A 136 4.96 6.02 -0.67
N LEU A 137 4.06 7.01 -0.64
CA LEU A 137 2.74 6.86 -0.03
C LEU A 137 1.84 6.15 -1.02
N ASN A 138 1.35 4.97 -0.69
CA ASN A 138 0.49 4.20 -1.58
C ASN A 138 -0.66 3.52 -0.86
N ILE A 139 -1.69 3.19 -1.65
CA ILE A 139 -2.82 2.40 -1.19
C ILE A 139 -2.36 1.01 -0.78
N PRO A 140 -2.93 0.43 0.29
CA PRO A 140 -2.64 -0.94 0.68
C PRO A 140 -3.29 -1.95 -0.28
N LYS A 141 -2.73 -3.16 -0.34
CA LYS A 141 -3.36 -4.32 -0.98
C LYS A 141 -4.42 -4.88 -0.04
N ASP A 142 -5.62 -4.34 -0.11
CA ASP A 142 -6.78 -4.84 0.63
C ASP A 142 -8.10 -4.55 -0.14
N LYS A 143 -9.23 -4.83 0.48
CA LYS A 143 -10.57 -4.70 -0.11
C LYS A 143 -10.82 -3.37 -0.84
N TRP A 144 -10.29 -2.27 -0.31
CA TRP A 144 -10.45 -0.95 -0.91
C TRP A 144 -9.84 -0.86 -2.31
N MET A 145 -8.62 -1.40 -2.50
CA MET A 145 -7.93 -1.40 -3.80
C MET A 145 -8.74 -2.10 -4.91
N PHE A 146 -9.57 -3.06 -4.51
CA PHE A 146 -10.40 -3.86 -5.42
C PHE A 146 -11.89 -3.47 -5.39
N GLY A 147 -12.25 -2.37 -4.71
CA GLY A 147 -13.63 -1.89 -4.60
C GLY A 147 -14.57 -2.91 -3.94
N MET A 148 -14.04 -3.74 -3.05
CA MET A 148 -14.80 -4.73 -2.29
C MET A 148 -15.53 -4.07 -1.13
N THR A 149 -16.71 -4.57 -0.79
CA THR A 149 -17.50 -4.09 0.34
C THR A 149 -17.52 -5.12 1.47
N ASP A 150 -17.64 -4.64 2.71
CA ASP A 150 -17.84 -5.52 3.86
C ASP A 150 -19.12 -6.34 3.68
N GLY A 151 -19.11 -7.64 4.03
CA GLY A 151 -20.22 -8.55 3.88
C GLY A 151 -20.43 -9.13 2.47
N ALA A 152 -19.63 -8.72 1.48
CA ALA A 152 -19.64 -9.36 0.17
C ALA A 152 -18.92 -10.71 0.21
N LYS A 153 -19.44 -11.70 -0.55
CA LYS A 153 -18.78 -13.00 -0.72
C LYS A 153 -17.61 -12.91 -1.70
N GLU A 154 -16.65 -12.06 -1.38
CA GLU A 154 -15.47 -11.79 -2.20
C GLU A 154 -14.22 -12.04 -1.35
N CYS A 155 -13.16 -12.56 -1.94
CA CYS A 155 -11.88 -12.75 -1.27
C CYS A 155 -10.72 -12.23 -2.14
N ILE A 156 -9.59 -11.96 -1.51
CA ILE A 156 -8.34 -11.64 -2.20
C ILE A 156 -7.39 -12.81 -2.00
N LEU A 157 -7.03 -13.47 -3.09
CA LEU A 157 -6.02 -14.52 -3.12
C LEU A 157 -4.74 -13.98 -3.74
N THR A 158 -3.63 -14.18 -3.08
CA THR A 158 -2.31 -13.81 -3.58
C THR A 158 -1.51 -15.07 -3.86
N ALA A 159 -0.91 -15.17 -5.05
CA ALA A 159 0.05 -16.22 -5.37
C ALA A 159 1.39 -15.90 -4.72
N GLU A 160 1.82 -16.70 -3.73
CA GLU A 160 3.02 -16.47 -2.93
C GLU A 160 4.19 -17.37 -3.27
N THR A 161 3.94 -18.47 -4.00
CA THR A 161 4.98 -19.48 -4.29
C THR A 161 5.88 -19.03 -5.43
N HIS A 162 6.99 -18.40 -5.10
CA HIS A 162 7.98 -17.94 -6.09
C HIS A 162 8.84 -19.07 -6.69
N ALA A 163 9.01 -20.18 -5.96
CA ALA A 163 9.95 -21.24 -6.34
C ALA A 163 9.44 -22.16 -7.45
N LYS A 164 8.12 -22.37 -7.52
CA LYS A 164 7.51 -23.29 -8.51
C LYS A 164 6.65 -22.57 -9.53
N GLY A 165 6.28 -21.33 -9.28
CA GLY A 165 5.28 -20.59 -10.04
C GLY A 165 3.90 -21.24 -9.96
N THR A 166 2.85 -20.44 -9.84
CA THR A 166 1.49 -20.95 -9.92
C THR A 166 1.20 -21.33 -11.37
N GLN A 167 0.97 -22.61 -11.65
CA GLN A 167 0.62 -23.07 -12.99
C GLN A 167 -0.89 -23.01 -13.17
N PHE A 168 -1.34 -22.20 -14.11
CA PHE A 168 -2.74 -22.09 -14.53
C PHE A 168 -3.00 -22.89 -15.83
N ALA A 169 -2.47 -24.10 -15.94
CA ALA A 169 -2.79 -24.98 -17.05
C ALA A 169 -4.19 -25.60 -16.85
N GLU A 170 -4.92 -25.81 -17.93
CA GLU A 170 -6.29 -26.37 -17.89
C GLU A 170 -6.40 -27.69 -17.11
N GLU A 171 -5.35 -28.47 -17.09
CA GLU A 171 -5.26 -29.78 -16.43
C GLU A 171 -4.58 -29.73 -15.05
N ALA A 172 -4.04 -28.57 -14.63
CA ALA A 172 -3.35 -28.47 -13.36
C ALA A 172 -4.37 -28.38 -12.21
N LYS A 173 -4.27 -29.28 -11.24
CA LYS A 173 -4.96 -29.12 -9.96
C LYS A 173 -4.30 -27.93 -9.24
N VAL A 174 -5.08 -26.87 -9.04
CA VAL A 174 -4.64 -25.73 -8.22
C VAL A 174 -4.42 -26.22 -6.78
N ASP A 175 -3.18 -26.16 -6.30
CA ASP A 175 -2.88 -26.46 -4.91
C ASP A 175 -3.25 -25.24 -4.05
N LYS A 176 -4.03 -25.47 -3.00
CA LYS A 176 -4.41 -24.42 -2.05
C LYS A 176 -3.20 -23.75 -1.38
N THR A 177 -2.09 -24.49 -1.27
CA THR A 177 -0.83 -23.98 -0.68
C THR A 177 -0.11 -22.97 -1.57
N ASP A 178 -0.49 -22.82 -2.84
CA ASP A 178 0.08 -21.84 -3.76
C ASP A 178 -0.48 -20.43 -3.53
N PHE A 179 -1.52 -20.29 -2.70
CA PHE A 179 -2.21 -19.03 -2.47
C PHE A 179 -2.25 -18.67 -0.99
N GLU A 180 -1.97 -17.42 -0.69
CA GLU A 180 -2.26 -16.79 0.59
C GLU A 180 -3.57 -16.02 0.51
N MET A 181 -4.40 -16.14 1.53
CA MET A 181 -5.65 -15.42 1.63
C MET A 181 -5.41 -14.07 2.32
N GLU A 182 -5.35 -13.00 1.54
CA GLU A 182 -5.09 -11.63 2.04
C GLU A 182 -6.32 -10.98 2.66
N TYR A 183 -7.50 -11.33 2.19
CA TYR A 183 -8.77 -10.86 2.70
C TYR A 183 -9.83 -11.95 2.62
N VAL A 184 -10.48 -12.18 3.74
CA VAL A 184 -11.62 -13.10 3.89
C VAL A 184 -12.78 -12.31 4.49
N PRO A 185 -14.00 -12.47 3.96
CA PRO A 185 -15.20 -11.91 4.60
C PRO A 185 -15.40 -12.48 6.00
N ASP A 186 -15.93 -11.69 6.93
CA ASP A 186 -16.14 -12.09 8.34
C ASP A 186 -17.15 -13.26 8.52
N GLU A 187 -17.89 -13.66 7.51
CA GLU A 187 -18.89 -14.74 7.55
C GLU A 187 -18.41 -16.07 6.93
N SER A 188 -17.13 -16.23 6.71
CA SER A 188 -16.61 -17.46 6.10
C SER A 188 -16.26 -18.53 7.12
#